data_eb36146ea9abf122d33dd9361d961a3a
#
_entry.id   eb36146ea9abf122d33dd9361d961a3a
#
_cell.length_a   1.000
_cell.length_b   1.000
_cell.length_c   1.000
_cell.angle_alpha   90.00
_cell.angle_beta   90.00
_cell.angle_gamma   90.00
#
_symmetry.space_group_name_H-M   'P 1'
#
loop_
_entity.id
_entity.type
_entity.pdbx_description
1 polymer ?
#
loop_
_entity_poly.entity_id
_entity_poly.type
_entity_poly.pdbx_seq_one_letter_code
_entity_poly.pdbx_strand_id
1 'polypeptide(L)'
;MQLASFSWHNKLMSRKKTITDREQLEKLAPVTKAPIKHHVFVCNGKSCSAVGSADVKAAFERELEAKGLRQGKESKGRNLLGEVVLTDCGSVGFCSIGTAVLVYPDGVWYAQVTAEDVPEIIEEHLEKGNIVKRLALIELNKKA
;
A
#
# COMPACT_ATOMS: atom_id res chain seq x y z
N MET A 1 23.42 -38.71 -5.93
CA MET A 1 22.25 -38.69 -5.04
C MET A 1 22.49 -37.89 -3.77
N GLN A 2 23.58 -38.11 -3.09
CA GLN A 2 23.91 -37.35 -1.89
C GLN A 2 24.11 -35.86 -2.17
N LEU A 3 24.66 -35.51 -3.34
CA LEU A 3 24.88 -34.12 -3.72
C LEU A 3 23.56 -33.34 -3.88
N ALA A 4 22.50 -33.96 -4.40
CA ALA A 4 21.21 -33.32 -4.54
C ALA A 4 20.57 -33.03 -3.18
N SER A 5 20.61 -34.03 -2.24
CA SER A 5 20.13 -33.87 -0.88
C SER A 5 20.92 -32.81 -0.12
N PHE A 6 22.23 -32.84 -0.25
CA PHE A 6 23.10 -31.87 0.39
C PHE A 6 22.83 -30.45 -0.11
N SER A 7 22.67 -30.28 -1.43
CA SER A 7 22.36 -28.99 -2.05
C SER A 7 21.03 -28.44 -1.54
N TRP A 8 20.00 -29.29 -1.44
CA TRP A 8 18.71 -28.87 -0.93
C TRP A 8 18.78 -28.45 0.54
N HIS A 9 19.51 -29.22 1.35
CA HIS A 9 19.73 -28.90 2.76
C HIS A 9 20.46 -27.56 2.92
N ASN A 10 21.50 -27.33 2.12
CA ASN A 10 22.21 -26.06 2.14
C ASN A 10 21.32 -24.88 1.73
N LYS A 11 20.44 -25.05 0.78
CA LYS A 11 19.46 -24.03 0.40
C LYS A 11 18.58 -23.65 1.58
N LEU A 12 18.11 -24.62 2.35
CA LEU A 12 17.30 -24.37 3.55
C LEU A 12 18.13 -23.65 4.62
N MET A 13 19.38 -24.07 4.82
CA MET A 13 20.27 -23.46 5.82
C MET A 13 20.68 -22.05 5.45
N SER A 14 20.79 -21.73 4.17
CA SER A 14 21.16 -20.39 3.71
C SER A 14 19.99 -19.39 3.73
N ARG A 15 18.77 -19.85 3.89
CA ARG A 15 17.61 -18.95 3.99
C ARG A 15 17.69 -18.14 5.27
N LYS A 16 17.26 -16.89 5.18
CA LYS A 16 17.12 -16.05 6.36
C LYS A 16 16.23 -16.76 7.38
N LYS A 17 16.72 -16.89 8.59
CA LYS A 17 15.96 -17.56 9.66
C LYS A 17 14.67 -16.82 9.92
N THR A 18 13.61 -17.57 10.05
CA THR A 18 12.32 -17.02 10.49
C THR A 18 12.47 -16.62 11.96
N ILE A 19 12.08 -15.41 12.28
CA ILE A 19 12.06 -14.95 13.66
C ILE A 19 10.79 -15.50 14.29
N THR A 20 10.96 -16.27 15.38
CA THR A 20 9.85 -16.88 16.10
C THR A 20 9.52 -16.14 17.40
N ASP A 21 10.46 -15.33 17.89
CA ASP A 21 10.25 -14.52 19.07
C ASP A 21 9.50 -13.25 18.73
N ARG A 22 8.32 -13.10 19.30
CA ARG A 22 7.45 -11.96 19.02
C ARG A 22 8.06 -10.62 19.43
N GLU A 23 8.79 -10.58 20.53
CA GLU A 23 9.46 -9.34 20.96
C GLU A 23 10.49 -8.88 19.95
N GLN A 24 11.24 -9.81 19.37
CA GLN A 24 12.20 -9.49 18.31
C GLN A 24 11.51 -8.97 17.07
N LEU A 25 10.39 -9.58 16.69
CA LEU A 25 9.60 -9.11 15.54
C LEU A 25 9.13 -7.66 15.75
N GLU A 26 8.62 -7.36 16.93
CA GLU A 26 8.13 -6.02 17.25
C GLU A 26 9.24 -4.97 17.21
N LYS A 27 10.44 -5.34 17.66
CA LYS A 27 11.61 -4.45 17.63
C LYS A 27 12.12 -4.19 16.21
N LEU A 28 11.99 -5.19 15.32
CA LEU A 28 12.47 -5.09 13.96
C LEU A 28 11.48 -4.42 13.01
N ALA A 29 10.22 -4.34 13.38
CA ALA A 29 9.17 -3.77 12.57
C ALA A 29 8.85 -2.34 13.03
N PRO A 30 9.50 -1.31 12.49
CA PRO A 30 9.28 0.06 12.94
C PRO A 30 7.81 0.50 12.81
N VAL A 31 7.07 -0.10 11.89
CA VAL A 31 5.65 0.20 11.70
C VAL A 31 4.78 -0.17 12.91
N THR A 32 5.24 -1.07 13.78
CA THR A 32 4.46 -1.45 14.97
C THR A 32 4.22 -0.27 15.92
N LYS A 33 5.06 0.75 15.85
CA LYS A 33 4.96 1.97 16.66
C LYS A 33 4.41 3.15 15.89
N ALA A 34 4.21 3.01 14.58
CA ALA A 34 3.69 4.07 13.75
C ALA A 34 2.18 4.21 13.94
N PRO A 35 1.64 5.45 13.98
CA PRO A 35 0.21 5.67 14.12
C PRO A 35 -0.50 5.48 12.77
N ILE A 36 -0.38 4.29 12.18
CA ILE A 36 -0.94 3.99 10.86
C ILE A 36 -2.46 4.00 10.92
N LYS A 37 -3.07 4.79 10.06
CA LYS A 37 -4.53 4.90 9.92
C LYS A 37 -5.04 4.26 8.64
N HIS A 38 -4.26 4.34 7.57
CA HIS A 38 -4.70 3.84 6.26
C HIS A 38 -3.57 3.11 5.54
N HIS A 39 -3.95 2.13 4.74
CA HIS A 39 -3.08 1.50 3.77
C HIS A 39 -3.71 1.69 2.39
N VAL A 40 -3.02 2.40 1.52
CA VAL A 40 -3.49 2.68 0.16
C VAL A 40 -2.81 1.71 -0.79
N PHE A 41 -3.61 0.98 -1.57
CA PHE A 41 -3.14 0.03 -2.58
C PHE A 41 -3.48 0.57 -3.95
N VAL A 42 -2.46 0.86 -4.75
CA VAL A 42 -2.64 1.27 -6.15
C VAL A 42 -2.49 0.04 -7.04
N CYS A 43 -3.53 -0.30 -7.78
CA CYS A 43 -3.48 -1.43 -8.70
C CYS A 43 -2.46 -1.16 -9.81
N ASN A 44 -1.53 -2.09 -9.98
CA ASN A 44 -0.54 -2.05 -11.05
C ASN A 44 -0.64 -3.29 -11.94
N GLY A 45 -1.83 -3.88 -12.02
CA GLY A 45 -2.12 -4.96 -12.93
C GLY A 45 -2.08 -4.48 -14.38
N LYS A 46 -2.12 -5.41 -15.31
CA LYS A 46 -1.94 -5.13 -16.73
C LYS A 46 -2.90 -4.05 -17.25
N SER A 47 -4.17 -4.14 -16.88
CA SER A 47 -5.19 -3.17 -17.31
C SER A 47 -4.99 -1.78 -16.71
N CYS A 48 -4.66 -1.71 -15.42
CA CYS A 48 -4.42 -0.43 -14.75
C CYS A 48 -3.12 0.22 -15.24
N SER A 49 -2.07 -0.56 -15.49
CA SER A 49 -0.82 -0.05 -16.06
C SER A 49 -1.04 0.61 -17.40
N ALA A 50 -1.92 0.05 -18.22
CA ALA A 50 -2.22 0.59 -19.54
C ALA A 50 -2.95 1.94 -19.49
N VAL A 51 -3.58 2.29 -18.37
CA VAL A 51 -4.33 3.54 -18.23
C VAL A 51 -3.71 4.52 -17.22
N GLY A 52 -2.43 4.34 -16.90
CA GLY A 52 -1.67 5.33 -16.16
C GLY A 52 -1.55 5.11 -14.66
N SER A 53 -1.60 3.86 -14.18
CA SER A 53 -1.45 3.58 -12.74
C SER A 53 -0.11 4.06 -12.17
N ALA A 54 0.96 4.05 -12.97
CA ALA A 54 2.26 4.55 -12.53
C ALA A 54 2.21 6.03 -12.16
N ASP A 55 1.47 6.83 -12.92
CA ASP A 55 1.30 8.27 -12.64
C ASP A 55 0.47 8.50 -11.38
N VAL A 56 -0.55 7.66 -11.15
CA VAL A 56 -1.36 7.71 -9.94
C VAL A 56 -0.50 7.40 -8.71
N LYS A 57 0.31 6.34 -8.79
CA LYS A 57 1.23 5.99 -7.71
C LYS A 57 2.21 7.11 -7.44
N ALA A 58 2.83 7.66 -8.49
CA ALA A 58 3.78 8.77 -8.37
C ALA A 58 3.14 9.99 -7.71
N ALA A 59 1.88 10.29 -8.03
CA ALA A 59 1.14 11.38 -7.40
C ALA A 59 0.93 11.13 -5.91
N PHE A 60 0.54 9.90 -5.52
CA PHE A 60 0.43 9.54 -4.11
C PHE A 60 1.76 9.68 -3.38
N GLU A 61 2.84 9.20 -3.97
CA GLU A 61 4.17 9.32 -3.37
C GLU A 61 4.53 10.77 -3.10
N ARG A 62 4.42 11.61 -4.12
CA ARG A 62 4.75 13.04 -4.03
C ARG A 62 3.90 13.76 -3.00
N GLU A 63 2.58 13.60 -3.06
CA GLU A 63 1.66 14.32 -2.18
C GLU A 63 1.74 13.85 -0.72
N LEU A 64 1.82 12.53 -0.50
CA LEU A 64 1.95 11.99 0.84
C LEU A 64 3.29 12.36 1.48
N GLU A 65 4.37 12.32 0.71
CA GLU A 65 5.70 12.68 1.19
C GLU A 65 5.76 14.17 1.53
N ALA A 66 5.19 15.03 0.69
CA ALA A 66 5.15 16.47 0.93
C ALA A 66 4.40 16.83 2.21
N LYS A 67 3.37 16.04 2.56
CA LYS A 67 2.58 16.25 3.79
C LYS A 67 3.14 15.51 5.01
N GLY A 68 4.21 14.75 4.86
CA GLY A 68 4.78 13.94 5.93
C GLY A 68 3.87 12.78 6.37
N LEU A 69 2.94 12.36 5.53
CA LEU A 69 1.98 11.29 5.84
C LEU A 69 2.46 9.92 5.43
N ARG A 70 3.37 9.81 4.48
CA ARG A 70 3.82 8.51 3.99
C ARG A 70 4.73 7.82 5.00
N GLN A 71 4.30 6.67 5.50
CA GLN A 71 5.09 5.87 6.42
C GLN A 71 6.32 5.28 5.71
N GLY A 72 7.48 5.34 6.34
CA GLY A 72 8.69 4.74 5.84
C GLY A 72 9.95 5.43 6.31
N LYS A 73 11.08 5.02 5.75
CA LYS A 73 12.39 5.52 6.15
C LYS A 73 12.60 6.98 5.75
N GLU A 74 13.08 7.79 6.69
CA GLU A 74 13.39 9.20 6.47
C GLU A 74 14.40 9.40 5.34
N SER A 75 15.37 8.49 5.21
CA SER A 75 16.37 8.54 4.14
C SER A 75 15.76 8.46 2.74
N LYS A 76 14.50 8.04 2.65
CA LYS A 76 13.76 7.95 1.39
C LYS A 76 12.70 9.06 1.26
N GLY A 77 12.77 10.10 2.07
CA GLY A 77 11.80 11.19 2.05
C GLY A 77 10.46 10.85 2.72
N ARG A 78 10.43 9.78 3.53
CA ARG A 78 9.23 9.33 4.22
C ARG A 78 9.30 9.68 5.70
N ASN A 79 8.28 9.32 6.45
CA ASN A 79 8.18 9.60 7.87
C ASN A 79 7.95 8.33 8.66
N LEU A 80 8.80 8.05 9.64
CA LEU A 80 8.66 6.86 10.50
C LEU A 80 7.35 6.88 11.30
N LEU A 81 6.79 8.06 11.55
CA LEU A 81 5.50 8.24 12.22
C LEU A 81 4.37 8.54 11.23
N GLY A 82 4.61 8.32 9.94
CA GLY A 82 3.61 8.55 8.91
C GLY A 82 2.37 7.67 9.09
N GLU A 83 1.21 8.23 8.85
CA GLU A 83 -0.09 7.58 9.08
C GLU A 83 -0.55 6.71 7.90
N VAL A 84 0.10 6.80 6.76
CA VAL A 84 -0.34 6.14 5.53
C VAL A 84 0.76 5.23 4.97
N VAL A 85 0.43 3.96 4.81
CA VAL A 85 1.27 3.02 4.06
C VAL A 85 0.80 3.04 2.61
N LEU A 86 1.71 3.17 1.68
CA LEU A 86 1.41 3.18 0.25
C LEU A 86 2.09 2.00 -0.43
N THR A 87 1.31 1.20 -1.14
CA THR A 87 1.79 0.02 -1.87
C THR A 87 1.20 -0.01 -3.27
N ASP A 88 1.99 -0.30 -4.28
CA ASP A 88 1.46 -0.74 -5.56
C ASP A 88 1.40 -2.27 -5.55
N CYS A 89 0.40 -2.82 -6.20
CA CYS A 89 0.17 -4.27 -6.19
C CYS A 89 -0.23 -4.75 -7.59
N GLY A 90 -0.20 -6.07 -7.80
CA GLY A 90 -0.56 -6.65 -9.09
C GLY A 90 -2.03 -6.47 -9.45
N SER A 91 -2.91 -6.57 -8.48
CA SER A 91 -4.35 -6.39 -8.68
C SER A 91 -5.03 -6.14 -7.34
N VAL A 92 -6.07 -5.30 -7.36
CA VAL A 92 -6.97 -5.12 -6.22
C VAL A 92 -8.34 -5.77 -6.48
N GLY A 93 -8.39 -6.68 -7.47
CA GLY A 93 -9.57 -7.46 -7.80
C GLY A 93 -10.45 -6.91 -8.91
N PHE A 94 -10.30 -5.66 -9.29
CA PHE A 94 -11.17 -4.99 -10.26
C PHE A 94 -10.35 -4.19 -11.28
N CYS A 95 -9.48 -4.87 -12.02
CA CYS A 95 -8.58 -4.20 -12.97
C CYS A 95 -9.31 -3.54 -14.15
N SER A 96 -10.53 -3.96 -14.45
CA SER A 96 -11.30 -3.40 -15.56
C SER A 96 -11.86 -2.00 -15.31
N ILE A 97 -11.77 -1.50 -14.08
CA ILE A 97 -12.34 -0.19 -13.71
C ILE A 97 -11.34 0.98 -13.84
N GLY A 98 -10.33 0.83 -14.69
CA GLY A 98 -9.29 1.84 -14.90
C GLY A 98 -8.24 1.77 -13.80
N THR A 99 -7.60 2.87 -13.43
CA THR A 99 -6.71 2.78 -12.28
C THR A 99 -7.53 2.64 -11.00
N ALA A 100 -7.50 1.44 -10.42
CA ALA A 100 -8.22 1.14 -9.18
C ALA A 100 -7.33 1.44 -7.98
N VAL A 101 -7.90 2.07 -6.97
CA VAL A 101 -7.22 2.37 -5.71
C VAL A 101 -8.09 1.85 -4.56
N LEU A 102 -7.50 1.00 -3.73
CA LEU A 102 -8.17 0.47 -2.53
C LEU A 102 -7.62 1.14 -1.29
N VAL A 103 -8.50 1.63 -0.44
CA VAL A 103 -8.12 2.21 0.85
C VAL A 103 -8.57 1.29 1.98
N TYR A 104 -7.61 0.75 2.71
CA TYR A 104 -7.81 -0.07 3.89
C TYR A 104 -7.63 0.81 5.14
N PRO A 105 -8.36 0.65 6.24
CA PRO A 105 -9.35 -0.41 6.52
C PRO A 105 -10.78 -0.09 6.08
N ASP A 106 -11.01 1.07 5.50
CA ASP A 106 -12.37 1.50 5.14
C ASP A 106 -13.00 0.62 4.08
N GLY A 107 -12.20 -0.08 3.27
CA GLY A 107 -12.69 -0.97 2.24
C GLY A 107 -13.36 -0.22 1.10
N VAL A 108 -12.74 0.86 0.64
CA VAL A 108 -13.24 1.67 -0.48
C VAL A 108 -12.40 1.40 -1.72
N TRP A 109 -13.04 1.00 -2.80
CA TRP A 109 -12.42 0.89 -4.12
C TRP A 109 -12.78 2.12 -4.94
N TYR A 110 -11.81 2.95 -5.21
CA TYR A 110 -11.95 4.08 -6.13
C TYR A 110 -11.66 3.61 -7.55
N ALA A 111 -12.49 4.04 -8.49
CA ALA A 111 -12.42 3.65 -9.91
C ALA A 111 -11.95 4.81 -10.77
N GLN A 112 -11.24 4.48 -11.84
CA GLN A 112 -10.80 5.45 -12.86
C GLN A 112 -10.04 6.64 -12.25
N VAL A 113 -9.23 6.37 -11.26
CA VAL A 113 -8.45 7.40 -10.58
C VAL A 113 -7.36 7.94 -11.50
N THR A 114 -7.23 9.26 -11.54
CA THR A 114 -6.15 9.93 -12.26
C THR A 114 -5.21 10.62 -11.27
N ALA A 115 -4.04 11.03 -11.76
CA ALA A 115 -3.08 11.76 -10.90
C ALA A 115 -3.70 13.03 -10.31
N GLU A 116 -4.59 13.70 -11.06
CA GLU A 116 -5.27 14.92 -10.62
C GLU A 116 -6.28 14.67 -9.50
N ASP A 117 -6.77 13.45 -9.36
CA ASP A 117 -7.71 13.08 -8.30
C ASP A 117 -7.03 12.81 -6.96
N VAL A 118 -5.73 12.53 -6.99
CA VAL A 118 -4.98 12.08 -5.80
C VAL A 118 -4.99 13.11 -4.66
N PRO A 119 -4.77 14.42 -4.89
CA PRO A 119 -4.85 15.40 -3.81
C PRO A 119 -6.19 15.39 -3.08
N GLU A 120 -7.30 15.24 -3.80
CA GLU A 120 -8.63 15.19 -3.21
C GLU A 120 -8.82 13.93 -2.35
N ILE A 121 -8.36 12.78 -2.82
CA ILE A 121 -8.43 11.52 -2.06
C ILE A 121 -7.65 11.66 -0.75
N ILE A 122 -6.46 12.24 -0.80
CA ILE A 122 -5.63 12.43 0.38
C ILE A 122 -6.31 13.39 1.35
N GLU A 123 -6.71 14.56 0.89
CA GLU A 123 -7.31 15.57 1.75
C GLU A 123 -8.64 15.13 2.34
N GLU A 124 -9.55 14.67 1.52
CA GLU A 124 -10.89 14.32 1.96
C GLU A 124 -10.92 12.98 2.70
N HIS A 125 -10.34 11.93 2.14
CA HIS A 125 -10.46 10.60 2.73
C HIS A 125 -9.40 10.33 3.80
N LEU A 126 -8.12 10.55 3.46
CA LEU A 126 -7.04 10.16 4.37
C LEU A 126 -6.87 11.13 5.54
N GLU A 127 -7.12 12.39 5.34
CA GLU A 127 -6.99 13.40 6.40
C GLU A 127 -8.30 13.68 7.12
N LYS A 128 -9.40 13.87 6.40
CA LYS A 128 -10.69 14.23 6.98
C LYS A 128 -11.64 13.07 7.24
N GLY A 129 -11.38 11.90 6.67
CA GLY A 129 -12.22 10.72 6.82
C GLY A 129 -13.47 10.71 5.94
N ASN A 130 -13.53 11.58 4.93
CA ASN A 130 -14.68 11.67 4.02
C ASN A 130 -14.40 10.92 2.73
N ILE A 131 -15.23 9.94 2.41
CA ILE A 131 -15.09 9.19 1.16
C ILE A 131 -15.40 10.11 -0.03
N VAL A 132 -14.55 10.05 -1.05
CA VAL A 132 -14.75 10.80 -2.30
C VAL A 132 -15.78 10.09 -3.15
N LYS A 133 -17.04 10.42 -2.96
CA LYS A 133 -18.18 9.69 -3.53
C LYS A 133 -18.18 9.64 -5.06
N ARG A 134 -17.71 10.67 -5.73
CA ARG A 134 -17.67 10.71 -7.20
C ARG A 134 -16.76 9.64 -7.80
N LEU A 135 -15.78 9.13 -7.03
CA LEU A 135 -14.81 8.12 -7.48
C LEU A 135 -15.07 6.75 -6.87
N ALA A 136 -15.80 6.68 -5.76
CA ALA A 136 -16.02 5.43 -5.03
C ALA A 136 -16.98 4.52 -5.80
N LEU A 137 -16.49 3.33 -6.15
CA LEU A 137 -17.29 2.31 -6.80
C LEU A 137 -17.83 1.30 -5.79
N ILE A 138 -17.00 0.91 -4.84
CA ILE A 138 -17.35 -0.07 -3.79
C ILE A 138 -17.00 0.51 -2.43
N GLU A 139 -17.94 0.39 -1.50
CA GLU A 139 -17.76 0.79 -0.10
C GLU A 139 -18.21 -0.38 0.78
N LEU A 140 -17.26 -1.16 1.32
CA LEU A 140 -17.60 -2.37 2.10
C LEU A 140 -18.31 -2.07 3.40
N ASN A 141 -17.94 -0.97 4.05
CA ASN A 141 -18.48 -0.62 5.38
C ASN A 141 -19.59 0.41 5.29
N LYS A 142 -20.23 0.49 4.14
CA LYS A 142 -21.36 1.41 3.93
C LYS A 142 -22.53 1.00 4.82
N LYS A 143 -22.97 1.92 5.66
CA LYS A 143 -24.19 1.72 6.46
C LYS A 143 -25.40 1.76 5.53
N ALA A 144 -26.26 0.77 5.70
CA ALA A 144 -27.49 0.67 4.89
C ALA A 144 -28.43 1.84 5.19
#